data_e89b5404fe6d746a1c4f43414ae90df8
#
_entry.id   e89b5404fe6d746a1c4f43414ae90df8
#
_cell.length_a   1.000
_cell.length_b   1.000
_cell.length_c   1.000
_cell.angle_alpha   90.00
_cell.angle_beta   90.00
_cell.angle_gamma   90.00
#
_symmetry.space_group_name_H-M   'P 1'
#
loop_
_entity.id
_entity.type
_entity.pdbx_description
1 polymer ?
#
loop_
_entity_poly.entity_id
_entity_poly.type
_entity_poly.pdbx_seq_one_letter_code
_entity_poly.pdbx_strand_id
1 'polypeptide(L)'
;MEQRIDRRRNYGIVFDTETANTGRDEETGQLFIKDGLFYDFGFSVVDTKGNVYEEFSFINRDIFFEKELMQSAYYKKKIPMYWVGIKNGTRKLASTYEIHKTIMEMIDKYGIKWMCAHNAYFDYTVTNATQRWVSKSKYRYFIPYDVEIWDTMKMARD
;
A
#
# COMPACT_ATOMS: atom_id res chain seq x y z
N MET A 1 24.57 -2.35 14.67
CA MET A 1 25.21 -3.17 13.60
C MET A 1 24.21 -3.36 12.47
N GLU A 2 24.52 -2.89 11.30
CA GLU A 2 23.67 -3.19 10.14
C GLU A 2 23.70 -4.68 9.84
N GLN A 3 22.54 -5.29 9.77
CA GLN A 3 22.41 -6.68 9.41
C GLN A 3 22.82 -6.85 7.94
N ARG A 4 23.86 -7.65 7.71
CA ARG A 4 24.35 -7.92 6.36
C ARG A 4 23.30 -8.70 5.57
N ILE A 5 22.87 -8.16 4.43
CA ILE A 5 21.88 -8.80 3.57
C ILE A 5 22.52 -9.99 2.84
N ASP A 6 21.90 -11.15 2.95
CA ASP A 6 22.33 -12.34 2.23
C ASP A 6 21.75 -12.30 0.80
N ARG A 7 22.59 -11.91 -0.16
CA ARG A 7 22.20 -11.75 -1.56
C ARG A 7 21.86 -13.06 -2.29
N ARG A 8 22.02 -14.20 -1.62
CA ARG A 8 21.61 -15.50 -2.17
C ARG A 8 20.11 -15.76 -1.92
N ARG A 9 19.48 -15.00 -1.04
CA ARG A 9 18.04 -15.12 -0.75
C ARG A 9 17.21 -14.34 -1.76
N ASN A 10 16.04 -14.84 -2.03
CA ASN A 10 15.06 -14.16 -2.89
C ASN A 10 14.10 -13.36 -2.02
N TYR A 11 14.29 -12.04 -1.98
CA TYR A 11 13.47 -11.12 -1.19
C TYR A 11 12.34 -10.54 -2.02
N GLY A 12 11.22 -10.30 -1.37
CA GLY A 12 10.07 -9.64 -1.96
C GLY A 12 9.35 -8.79 -0.94
N ILE A 13 8.32 -8.07 -1.40
CA ILE A 13 7.43 -7.28 -0.55
C ILE A 13 6.04 -7.89 -0.61
N VAL A 14 5.46 -8.13 0.57
CA VAL A 14 4.03 -8.41 0.72
C VAL A 14 3.36 -7.14 1.23
N PHE A 15 2.30 -6.69 0.57
CA PHE A 15 1.63 -5.44 0.90
C PHE A 15 0.11 -5.55 0.89
N ASP A 16 -0.54 -4.62 1.59
CA ASP A 16 -1.99 -4.52 1.67
C ASP A 16 -2.39 -3.06 1.86
N THR A 17 -3.54 -2.67 1.32
CA THR A 17 -4.08 -1.31 1.40
C THR A 17 -5.50 -1.30 1.89
N GLU A 18 -5.88 -0.20 2.58
CA GLU A 18 -7.27 0.14 2.86
C GLU A 18 -7.60 1.48 2.21
N THR A 19 -8.81 1.63 1.73
CA THR A 19 -9.16 2.72 0.82
C THR A 19 -10.34 3.55 1.27
N ALA A 20 -10.30 4.83 0.88
CA ALA A 20 -11.44 5.70 0.72
C ALA A 20 -11.70 5.88 -0.79
N ASN A 21 -12.88 6.35 -1.17
CA ASN A 21 -13.27 6.37 -2.57
C ASN A 21 -13.84 7.74 -2.99
N THR A 22 -13.38 8.24 -4.13
CA THR A 22 -13.80 9.55 -4.65
C THR A 22 -15.10 9.50 -5.44
N GLY A 23 -15.57 8.32 -5.86
CA GLY A 23 -16.73 8.20 -6.73
C GLY A 23 -17.73 7.13 -6.31
N ARG A 24 -19.00 7.45 -6.51
CA ARG A 24 -20.11 6.51 -6.36
C ARG A 24 -20.96 6.52 -7.61
N ASP A 25 -21.56 5.40 -7.92
CA ASP A 25 -22.66 5.33 -8.87
C ASP A 25 -23.86 6.06 -8.30
N GLU A 26 -24.40 7.02 -9.04
CA GLU A 26 -25.51 7.85 -8.56
C GLU A 26 -26.83 7.07 -8.39
N GLU A 27 -27.03 6.02 -9.18
CA GLU A 27 -28.25 5.20 -9.13
C GLU A 27 -28.21 4.11 -8.05
N THR A 28 -27.06 3.42 -7.92
CA THR A 28 -26.92 2.27 -7.02
C THR A 28 -26.23 2.60 -5.70
N GLY A 29 -25.55 3.75 -5.60
CA GLY A 29 -24.70 4.12 -4.47
C GLY A 29 -23.43 3.28 -4.34
N GLN A 30 -23.14 2.41 -5.29
CA GLN A 30 -21.99 1.54 -5.29
C GLN A 30 -20.70 2.31 -5.56
N LEU A 31 -19.66 2.05 -4.76
CA LEU A 31 -18.36 2.69 -4.91
C LEU A 31 -17.60 2.18 -6.16
N PHE A 32 -16.94 3.09 -6.87
CA PHE A 32 -16.09 2.73 -8.00
C PHE A 32 -14.71 2.28 -7.48
N ILE A 33 -14.37 1.03 -7.67
CA ILE A 33 -13.08 0.45 -7.22
C ILE A 33 -11.88 1.19 -7.84
N LYS A 34 -11.99 1.55 -9.12
CA LYS A 34 -10.92 2.26 -9.86
C LYS A 34 -10.58 3.66 -9.32
N ASP A 35 -11.48 4.24 -8.53
CA ASP A 35 -11.31 5.57 -7.94
C ASP A 35 -10.90 5.50 -6.47
N GLY A 36 -10.57 4.30 -5.98
CA GLY A 36 -10.10 4.08 -4.62
C GLY A 36 -8.73 4.74 -4.38
N LEU A 37 -8.60 5.38 -3.22
CA LEU A 37 -7.35 6.01 -2.76
C LEU A 37 -6.95 5.40 -1.42
N PHE A 38 -5.70 5.00 -1.29
CA PHE A 38 -5.29 4.35 -0.05
C PHE A 38 -5.01 5.36 1.06
N TYR A 39 -5.57 5.11 2.24
CA TYR A 39 -5.24 5.82 3.48
C TYR A 39 -4.43 4.97 4.45
N ASP A 40 -4.43 3.66 4.27
CA ASP A 40 -3.67 2.70 5.07
C ASP A 40 -2.80 1.87 4.11
N PHE A 41 -1.53 1.76 4.42
CA PHE A 41 -0.58 0.99 3.63
C PHE A 41 0.35 0.22 4.55
N GLY A 42 0.19 -1.10 4.58
CA GLY A 42 1.07 -2.00 5.29
C GLY A 42 1.92 -2.82 4.33
N PHE A 43 3.19 -3.00 4.65
CA PHE A 43 4.02 -3.93 3.89
C PHE A 43 5.13 -4.54 4.72
N SER A 44 5.59 -5.70 4.28
CA SER A 44 6.69 -6.43 4.90
C SER A 44 7.69 -6.87 3.85
N VAL A 45 8.96 -6.81 4.18
CA VAL A 45 10.03 -7.42 3.38
C VAL A 45 10.17 -8.87 3.85
N VAL A 46 10.01 -9.80 2.93
CA VAL A 46 10.00 -11.25 3.21
C VAL A 46 10.92 -11.98 2.24
N ASP A 47 11.21 -13.24 2.54
CA ASP A 47 11.81 -14.16 1.57
C ASP A 47 10.80 -15.24 1.14
N THR A 48 11.19 -16.10 0.22
CA THR A 48 10.33 -17.18 -0.29
C THR A 48 10.09 -18.30 0.73
N LYS A 49 10.77 -18.28 1.87
CA LYS A 49 10.58 -19.23 2.97
C LYS A 49 9.68 -18.70 4.08
N GLY A 50 9.15 -17.46 3.92
CA GLY A 50 8.26 -16.84 4.89
C GLY A 50 8.94 -16.12 6.04
N ASN A 51 10.25 -15.93 5.99
CA ASN A 51 10.94 -15.10 6.97
C ASN A 51 10.63 -13.61 6.72
N VAL A 52 10.42 -12.86 7.80
CA VAL A 52 10.14 -11.42 7.77
C VAL A 52 11.37 -10.66 8.25
N TYR A 53 11.80 -9.69 7.48
CA TYR A 53 13.00 -8.90 7.76
C TYR A 53 12.70 -7.48 8.22
N GLU A 54 11.67 -6.86 7.64
CA GLU A 54 11.21 -5.52 7.99
C GLU A 54 9.70 -5.43 7.83
N GLU A 55 9.06 -4.65 8.69
CA GLU A 55 7.61 -4.41 8.66
C GLU A 55 7.34 -2.91 8.76
N PHE A 56 6.39 -2.44 7.97
CA PHE A 56 5.97 -1.05 7.94
C PHE A 56 4.45 -0.95 7.98
N SER A 57 3.95 0.00 8.75
CA SER A 57 2.52 0.30 8.83
C SER A 57 2.33 1.82 8.75
N PHE A 58 1.89 2.30 7.59
CA PHE A 58 1.72 3.71 7.32
C PHE A 58 0.26 4.11 7.24
N ILE A 59 -0.05 5.29 7.76
CA ILE A 59 -1.27 6.01 7.46
C ILE A 59 -0.92 7.16 6.52
N ASN A 60 -1.52 7.17 5.35
CA ASN A 60 -1.28 8.18 4.32
C ASN A 60 -2.02 9.48 4.68
N ARG A 61 -1.28 10.47 5.20
CA ARG A 61 -1.88 11.74 5.61
C ARG A 61 -2.49 12.53 4.45
N ASP A 62 -2.04 12.33 3.23
CA ASP A 62 -2.60 13.02 2.05
C ASP A 62 -4.07 12.64 1.83
N ILE A 63 -4.47 11.46 2.26
CA ILE A 63 -5.84 10.94 2.14
C ILE A 63 -6.56 10.96 3.50
N PHE A 64 -5.91 10.50 4.55
CA PHE A 64 -6.50 10.35 5.88
C PHE A 64 -7.00 11.67 6.49
N PHE A 65 -6.37 12.79 6.16
CA PHE A 65 -6.78 14.12 6.64
C PHE A 65 -7.90 14.75 5.80
N GLU A 66 -8.27 14.15 4.68
CA GLU A 66 -9.39 14.61 3.84
C GLU A 66 -10.71 14.08 4.44
N LYS A 67 -11.35 14.90 5.28
CA LYS A 67 -12.53 14.49 6.07
C LYS A 67 -13.70 13.98 5.22
N GLU A 68 -14.01 14.67 4.13
CA GLU A 68 -15.10 14.28 3.23
C GLU A 68 -14.80 12.94 2.56
N LEU A 69 -13.57 12.79 2.07
CA LEU A 69 -13.11 11.57 1.45
C LEU A 69 -13.16 10.39 2.42
N MET A 70 -12.74 10.59 3.66
CA MET A 70 -12.73 9.55 4.70
C MET A 70 -14.13 9.13 5.15
N GLN A 71 -15.20 9.86 4.81
CA GLN A 71 -16.59 9.37 5.02
C GLN A 71 -16.87 8.11 4.19
N SER A 72 -16.17 7.91 3.08
CA SER A 72 -16.28 6.73 2.22
C SER A 72 -15.30 5.62 2.58
N ALA A 73 -14.47 5.81 3.63
CA ALA A 73 -13.45 4.83 4.01
C ALA A 73 -14.09 3.47 4.32
N TYR A 74 -13.48 2.42 3.81
CA TYR A 74 -13.97 1.04 3.99
C TYR A 74 -14.13 0.69 5.47
N TYR A 75 -13.18 1.10 6.31
CA TYR A 75 -13.22 0.90 7.75
C TYR A 75 -13.41 2.22 8.53
N LYS A 76 -14.32 3.10 8.09
CA LYS A 76 -14.47 4.40 8.74
C LYS A 76 -14.82 4.29 10.24
N LYS A 77 -15.49 3.22 10.67
CA LYS A 77 -15.78 2.95 12.09
C LYS A 77 -14.52 2.70 12.92
N LYS A 78 -13.42 2.32 12.29
CA LYS A 78 -12.12 2.08 12.93
C LYS A 78 -11.22 3.32 12.98
N ILE A 79 -11.66 4.45 12.44
CA ILE A 79 -10.85 5.69 12.45
C ILE A 79 -10.31 6.04 13.84
N PRO A 80 -11.08 5.95 14.94
CA PRO A 80 -10.53 6.20 16.28
C PRO A 80 -9.37 5.28 16.64
N MET A 81 -9.39 4.02 16.20
CA MET A 81 -8.30 3.07 16.42
C MET A 81 -7.03 3.42 15.63
N TYR A 82 -7.19 3.98 14.42
CA TYR A 82 -6.05 4.50 13.65
C TYR A 82 -5.35 5.63 14.42
N TRP A 83 -6.11 6.54 15.01
CA TRP A 83 -5.54 7.61 15.83
C TRP A 83 -4.79 7.08 17.06
N VAL A 84 -5.31 6.05 17.71
CA VAL A 84 -4.62 5.37 18.83
C VAL A 84 -3.29 4.80 18.34
N GLY A 85 -3.27 4.11 17.19
CA GLY A 85 -2.05 3.55 16.60
C GLY A 85 -1.02 4.61 16.22
N ILE A 86 -1.47 5.76 15.72
CA ILE A 86 -0.60 6.91 15.41
C ILE A 86 0.03 7.44 16.70
N LYS A 87 -0.75 7.62 17.75
CA LYS A 87 -0.26 8.13 19.05
C LYS A 87 0.73 7.20 19.72
N ASN A 88 0.51 5.89 19.68
CA ASN A 88 1.38 4.91 20.33
C ASN A 88 2.55 4.45 19.44
N GLY A 89 2.64 4.93 18.21
CA GLY A 89 3.75 4.63 17.31
C GLY A 89 3.63 3.30 16.54
N THR A 90 2.52 2.55 16.69
CA THR A 90 2.32 1.31 15.94
C THR A 90 1.95 1.57 14.47
N ARG A 91 1.45 2.77 14.18
CA ARG A 91 1.18 3.26 12.83
C ARG A 91 1.85 4.61 12.63
N LYS A 92 2.51 4.80 11.50
CA LYS A 92 3.25 6.02 11.21
C LYS A 92 2.51 6.87 10.18
N LEU A 93 2.25 8.14 10.52
CA LEU A 93 1.78 9.11 9.53
C LEU A 93 2.89 9.43 8.53
N ALA A 94 2.58 9.34 7.26
CA ALA A 94 3.50 9.65 6.17
C ALA A 94 2.72 10.15 4.95
N SER A 95 3.38 10.91 4.10
CA SER A 95 2.82 11.29 2.80
C SER A 95 2.90 10.13 1.81
N THR A 96 2.13 10.20 0.74
CA THR A 96 2.25 9.26 -0.39
C THR A 96 3.69 9.21 -0.91
N TYR A 97 4.35 10.36 -1.00
CA TYR A 97 5.75 10.46 -1.41
C TYR A 97 6.70 9.71 -0.46
N GLU A 98 6.53 9.90 0.86
CA GLU A 98 7.37 9.24 1.87
C GLU A 98 7.17 7.72 1.88
N ILE A 99 5.93 7.25 1.72
CA ILE A 99 5.60 5.83 1.62
C ILE A 99 6.27 5.22 0.37
N HIS A 100 6.11 5.88 -0.77
CA HIS A 100 6.74 5.47 -2.02
C HIS A 100 8.27 5.42 -1.89
N LYS A 101 8.87 6.45 -1.30
CA LYS A 101 10.31 6.53 -1.05
C LYS A 101 10.79 5.34 -0.21
N THR A 102 10.07 5.00 0.85
CA THR A 102 10.41 3.86 1.72
C THR A 102 10.38 2.53 0.94
N ILE A 103 9.37 2.34 0.10
CA ILE A 103 9.28 1.15 -0.76
C ILE A 103 10.47 1.08 -1.72
N MET A 104 10.82 2.20 -2.36
CA MET A 104 11.97 2.26 -3.27
C MET A 104 13.28 1.96 -2.56
N GLU A 105 13.45 2.46 -1.35
CA GLU A 105 14.62 2.17 -0.51
C GLU A 105 14.73 0.66 -0.18
N MET A 106 13.60 0.01 0.12
CA MET A 106 13.57 -1.43 0.39
C MET A 106 13.85 -2.26 -0.86
N ILE A 107 13.28 -1.86 -1.99
CA ILE A 107 13.54 -2.51 -3.28
C ILE A 107 15.04 -2.48 -3.60
N ASP A 108 15.68 -1.34 -3.42
CA ASP A 108 17.11 -1.16 -3.65
C ASP A 108 17.95 -1.96 -2.65
N LYS A 109 17.65 -1.81 -1.36
CA LYS A 109 18.39 -2.46 -0.26
C LYS A 109 18.44 -3.99 -0.40
N TYR A 110 17.31 -4.61 -0.74
CA TYR A 110 17.17 -6.07 -0.80
C TYR A 110 17.25 -6.64 -2.22
N GLY A 111 17.36 -5.81 -3.23
CA GLY A 111 17.35 -6.27 -4.62
C GLY A 111 16.01 -6.90 -5.02
N ILE A 112 14.90 -6.31 -4.59
CA ILE A 112 13.55 -6.87 -4.74
C ILE A 112 13.12 -6.83 -6.20
N LYS A 113 12.60 -7.96 -6.71
CA LYS A 113 12.09 -8.10 -8.07
C LYS A 113 10.59 -8.43 -8.13
N TRP A 114 9.98 -8.71 -6.98
CA TRP A 114 8.55 -9.03 -6.91
C TRP A 114 7.89 -8.40 -5.69
N MET A 115 6.62 -8.05 -5.87
CA MET A 115 5.71 -7.62 -4.81
C MET A 115 4.43 -8.47 -4.88
N CYS A 116 3.87 -8.78 -3.73
CA CYS A 116 2.76 -9.72 -3.61
C CYS A 116 1.64 -9.13 -2.77
N ALA A 117 0.41 -9.31 -3.23
CA ALA A 117 -0.79 -8.94 -2.47
C ALA A 117 -1.91 -9.93 -2.73
N HIS A 118 -2.89 -9.99 -1.83
CA HIS A 118 -4.10 -10.77 -2.04
C HIS A 118 -5.09 -9.91 -2.84
N ASN A 119 -5.49 -10.37 -4.03
CA ASN A 119 -6.21 -9.57 -5.04
C ASN A 119 -5.37 -8.37 -5.51
N ALA A 120 -4.18 -8.66 -5.97
CA ALA A 120 -3.14 -7.66 -6.27
C ALA A 120 -3.53 -6.62 -7.31
N TYR A 121 -4.44 -6.94 -8.24
CA TYR A 121 -4.96 -5.99 -9.21
C TYR A 121 -5.62 -4.78 -8.51
N PHE A 122 -6.36 -5.04 -7.43
CA PHE A 122 -6.98 -3.99 -6.64
C PHE A 122 -5.93 -3.07 -6.03
N ASP A 123 -4.97 -3.62 -5.29
CA ASP A 123 -3.92 -2.83 -4.61
C ASP A 123 -3.03 -2.08 -5.61
N TYR A 124 -2.69 -2.70 -6.72
CA TYR A 124 -1.93 -2.07 -7.79
C TYR A 124 -2.67 -0.86 -8.39
N THR A 125 -3.96 -1.03 -8.69
CA THR A 125 -4.82 0.03 -9.24
C THR A 125 -4.95 1.19 -8.26
N VAL A 126 -5.19 0.89 -6.99
CA VAL A 126 -5.36 1.87 -5.91
C VAL A 126 -4.09 2.67 -5.68
N THR A 127 -2.92 2.03 -5.65
CA THR A 127 -1.66 2.73 -5.44
C THR A 127 -1.34 3.69 -6.58
N ASN A 128 -1.57 3.28 -7.82
CA ASN A 128 -1.39 4.15 -8.98
C ASN A 128 -2.39 5.30 -9.00
N ALA A 129 -3.66 5.05 -8.67
CA ALA A 129 -4.68 6.08 -8.58
C ALA A 129 -4.33 7.14 -7.52
N THR A 130 -3.85 6.70 -6.35
CA THR A 130 -3.43 7.60 -5.27
C THR A 130 -2.24 8.45 -5.70
N GLN A 131 -1.25 7.84 -6.35
CA GLN A 131 -0.08 8.56 -6.87
C GLN A 131 -0.48 9.65 -7.86
N ARG A 132 -1.38 9.36 -8.78
CA ARG A 132 -1.89 10.34 -9.74
C ARG A 132 -2.71 11.44 -9.07
N TRP A 133 -3.55 11.08 -8.12
CA TRP A 133 -4.37 12.03 -7.36
C TRP A 133 -3.51 13.06 -6.65
N VAL A 134 -2.47 12.62 -5.92
CA VAL A 134 -1.61 13.50 -5.12
C VAL A 134 -0.65 14.30 -6.00
N SER A 135 -0.03 13.68 -7.00
CA SER A 135 0.97 14.33 -7.86
C SER A 135 0.36 15.11 -9.03
N LYS A 136 -0.93 14.91 -9.32
CA LYS A 136 -1.63 15.45 -10.49
C LYS A 136 -1.01 15.03 -11.85
N SER A 137 -0.23 13.94 -11.85
CA SER A 137 0.43 13.40 -13.03
C SER A 137 -0.14 12.05 -13.42
N LYS A 138 -0.60 11.90 -14.65
CA LYS A 138 -1.13 10.64 -15.19
C LYS A 138 -0.03 9.63 -15.57
N TYR A 139 1.24 10.02 -15.57
CA TYR A 139 2.37 9.20 -16.02
C TYR A 139 3.18 8.58 -14.89
N ARG A 140 2.83 8.84 -13.66
CA ARG A 140 3.57 8.30 -12.51
C ARG A 140 2.97 6.99 -12.03
N TYR A 141 3.84 6.00 -11.84
CA TYR A 141 3.51 4.72 -11.25
C TYR A 141 4.03 4.65 -9.83
N PHE A 142 3.22 4.11 -8.92
CA PHE A 142 3.61 3.92 -7.52
C PHE A 142 4.57 2.72 -7.38
N ILE A 143 4.24 1.60 -8.01
CA ILE A 143 5.09 0.41 -8.06
C ILE A 143 5.97 0.48 -9.31
N PRO A 144 7.29 0.28 -9.20
CA PRO A 144 8.19 0.34 -10.35
C PRO A 144 7.80 -0.67 -11.44
N TYR A 145 7.95 -0.25 -12.68
CA TYR A 145 7.60 -1.05 -13.87
C TYR A 145 8.30 -2.41 -13.94
N ASP A 146 9.55 -2.49 -13.47
CA ASP A 146 10.38 -3.70 -13.50
C ASP A 146 10.15 -4.66 -12.34
N VAL A 147 9.23 -4.33 -11.43
CA VAL A 147 8.84 -5.21 -10.32
C VAL A 147 7.64 -6.04 -10.75
N GLU A 148 7.78 -7.36 -10.65
CA GLU A 148 6.71 -8.31 -10.94
C GLU A 148 5.67 -8.33 -9.83
N ILE A 149 4.38 -8.31 -10.19
CA ILE A 149 3.28 -8.36 -9.24
C ILE A 149 2.71 -9.77 -9.16
N TRP A 150 2.76 -10.36 -7.97
CA TRP A 150 2.18 -11.67 -7.68
C TRP A 150 0.84 -11.51 -6.95
N ASP A 151 -0.14 -12.29 -7.37
CA ASP A 151 -1.47 -12.30 -6.76
C ASP A 151 -1.71 -13.62 -6.04
N THR A 152 -1.72 -13.58 -4.69
CA THR A 152 -1.94 -14.80 -3.89
C THR A 152 -3.35 -15.36 -4.06
N MET A 153 -4.34 -14.55 -4.41
CA MET A 153 -5.69 -15.03 -4.69
C MET A 153 -5.72 -15.89 -5.96
N LYS A 154 -4.99 -15.52 -7.00
CA LYS A 154 -4.83 -16.34 -8.21
C LYS A 154 -4.05 -17.60 -7.93
N MET A 155 -2.95 -17.51 -7.18
CA MET A 155 -2.14 -18.67 -6.79
C MET A 155 -2.95 -19.70 -5.99
N ALA A 156 -3.85 -19.26 -5.13
CA ALA A 156 -4.69 -20.13 -4.33
C ALA A 156 -5.80 -20.84 -5.16
N ARG A 157 -6.15 -20.31 -6.34
CA ARG A 157 -7.16 -20.91 -7.25
C ARG A 157 -6.55 -21.90 -8.24
N ASP A 158 -5.28 -21.76 -8.51
CA ASP A 158 -4.53 -22.64 -9.40
C ASP A 158 -4.08 -23.90 -8.64
#